data_a4d39e35276def309ef458f28de8ecc3
#
_entry.id   a4d39e35276def309ef458f28de8ecc3
#
_cell.length_a   1.000
_cell.length_b   1.000
_cell.length_c   1.000
_cell.angle_alpha   90.00
_cell.angle_beta   90.00
_cell.angle_gamma   90.00
#
_symmetry.space_group_name_H-M   'P 1'
#
loop_
_entity.id
_entity.type
_entity.pdbx_description
1 polymer ?
#
loop_
_entity_poly.entity_id
_entity_poly.type
_entity_poly.pdbx_seq_one_letter_code
_entity_poly.pdbx_strand_id
1 'polypeptide(L)'
;MTPTISPAVETKNVLDHLEPKEVLGLFEVLANIPRGSGNESKAADWVVAYATELGLEAKKDALSCVLVKKPGQGGLENAAPLILHGHLDMVCEKAEGVDFDFINDPIKLRSEEHTSELQSH
;
A
#
# COMPACT_ATOMS: atom_id res chain seq x y z
N MET A 1 -12.91 7.25 -14.26
CA MET A 1 -12.16 6.06 -14.65
C MET A 1 -11.39 5.53 -13.46
N THR A 2 -11.64 4.29 -13.13
CA THR A 2 -10.90 3.65 -12.05
C THR A 2 -9.48 3.38 -12.55
N PRO A 3 -8.46 3.87 -11.87
CA PRO A 3 -7.10 3.59 -12.32
C PRO A 3 -6.85 2.09 -12.26
N THR A 4 -6.22 1.57 -13.30
CA THR A 4 -5.74 0.20 -13.27
C THR A 4 -4.63 0.14 -12.23
N ILE A 5 -4.70 -0.84 -11.35
CA ILE A 5 -3.65 -1.03 -10.37
C ILE A 5 -2.46 -1.62 -11.11
N SER A 6 -1.48 -0.80 -11.33
CA SER A 6 -0.31 -1.17 -12.08
C SER A 6 0.91 -0.58 -11.38
N PRO A 7 2.05 -1.28 -11.34
CA PRO A 7 2.28 -2.57 -11.98
C PRO A 7 1.41 -3.65 -11.35
N ALA A 8 1.16 -4.70 -12.12
CA ALA A 8 0.28 -5.76 -11.68
C ALA A 8 0.86 -6.48 -10.47
N VAL A 9 0.06 -6.50 -9.42
CA VAL A 9 0.31 -7.34 -8.25
C VAL A 9 -0.89 -8.25 -8.16
N GLU A 10 -0.68 -9.54 -8.09
CA GLU A 10 -1.78 -10.47 -8.00
C GLU A 10 -2.50 -10.30 -6.67
N THR A 11 -3.81 -10.10 -6.75
CA THR A 11 -4.66 -10.06 -5.58
C THR A 11 -5.83 -11.01 -5.79
N LYS A 12 -6.44 -11.42 -4.70
CA LYS A 12 -7.62 -12.28 -4.76
C LYS A 12 -8.91 -11.47 -4.74
N ASN A 13 -8.78 -10.16 -4.78
CA ASN A 13 -9.91 -9.24 -4.75
C ASN A 13 -10.85 -9.48 -3.56
N VAL A 14 -10.26 -9.78 -2.42
CA VAL A 14 -11.01 -10.13 -1.21
C VAL A 14 -11.86 -8.96 -0.74
N LEU A 15 -11.40 -7.74 -1.00
CA LEU A 15 -12.02 -6.51 -0.51
C LEU A 15 -12.83 -5.78 -1.59
N ASP A 16 -13.03 -6.37 -2.76
CA ASP A 16 -13.62 -5.66 -3.89
C ASP A 16 -15.09 -5.31 -3.70
N HIS A 17 -15.77 -5.94 -2.75
CA HIS A 17 -17.16 -5.64 -2.41
C HIS A 17 -17.32 -4.50 -1.40
N LEU A 18 -16.21 -4.00 -0.88
CA LEU A 18 -16.22 -2.96 0.15
C LEU A 18 -15.95 -1.58 -0.45
N GLU A 19 -16.43 -0.55 0.25
CA GLU A 19 -16.20 0.84 -0.13
C GLU A 19 -15.33 1.53 0.92
N PRO A 20 -14.47 2.46 0.56
CA PRO A 20 -14.21 2.94 -0.82
C PRO A 20 -13.30 1.97 -1.57
N LYS A 21 -13.70 1.64 -2.80
CA LYS A 21 -13.01 0.61 -3.57
C LYS A 21 -11.55 0.93 -3.89
N GLU A 22 -11.29 2.17 -4.25
CA GLU A 22 -9.91 2.54 -4.61
C GLU A 22 -8.96 2.39 -3.44
N VAL A 23 -9.33 2.88 -2.28
CA VAL A 23 -8.49 2.81 -1.09
C VAL A 23 -8.28 1.36 -0.68
N LEU A 24 -9.34 0.58 -0.64
CA LEU A 24 -9.24 -0.82 -0.21
C LEU A 24 -8.51 -1.67 -1.23
N GLY A 25 -8.67 -1.35 -2.53
CA GLY A 25 -7.89 -2.02 -3.57
C GLY A 25 -6.40 -1.78 -3.42
N LEU A 26 -6.00 -0.54 -3.12
CA LEU A 26 -4.59 -0.22 -2.87
C LEU A 26 -4.08 -0.90 -1.60
N PHE A 27 -4.91 -0.93 -0.58
CA PHE A 27 -4.56 -1.63 0.66
C PHE A 27 -4.32 -3.12 0.39
N GLU A 28 -5.16 -3.73 -0.41
CA GLU A 28 -5.00 -5.14 -0.74
C GLU A 28 -3.72 -5.39 -1.53
N VAL A 29 -3.39 -4.51 -2.49
CA VAL A 29 -2.12 -4.62 -3.22
C VAL A 29 -0.95 -4.58 -2.25
N LEU A 30 -0.92 -3.61 -1.35
CA LEU A 30 0.18 -3.48 -0.40
C LEU A 30 0.27 -4.68 0.54
N ALA A 31 -0.88 -5.21 0.94
CA ALA A 31 -0.91 -6.40 1.80
C ALA A 31 -0.31 -7.62 1.09
N ASN A 32 -0.39 -7.66 -0.24
CA ASN A 32 0.16 -8.76 -1.02
C ASN A 32 1.65 -8.61 -1.34
N ILE A 33 2.27 -7.50 -0.95
CA ILE A 33 3.71 -7.31 -1.12
C ILE A 33 4.37 -7.52 0.22
N PRO A 34 5.22 -8.57 0.37
CA PRO A 34 6.00 -8.71 1.61
C PRO A 34 6.88 -7.48 1.80
N ARG A 35 6.77 -6.87 2.98
CA ARG A 35 7.43 -5.57 3.25
C ARG A 35 7.80 -5.42 4.71
N GLY A 36 8.39 -6.45 5.27
CA GLY A 36 8.93 -6.35 6.63
C GLY A 36 10.04 -5.32 6.71
N SER A 37 10.29 -4.83 7.90
CA SER A 37 11.35 -3.84 8.12
C SER A 37 12.69 -4.37 7.60
N GLY A 38 13.33 -3.58 6.76
CA GLY A 38 14.56 -4.00 6.06
C GLY A 38 14.31 -4.72 4.75
N ASN A 39 13.06 -5.00 4.40
CA ASN A 39 12.70 -5.71 3.17
C ASN A 39 11.62 -4.94 2.40
N GLU A 40 11.70 -3.61 2.40
CA GLU A 40 10.66 -2.77 1.78
C GLU A 40 10.90 -2.47 0.30
N SER A 41 11.96 -2.99 -0.29
CA SER A 41 12.33 -2.60 -1.66
C SER A 41 11.22 -2.86 -2.67
N LYS A 42 10.52 -4.00 -2.58
CA LYS A 42 9.44 -4.31 -3.51
C LYS A 42 8.26 -3.35 -3.36
N ALA A 43 7.91 -3.01 -2.13
CA ALA A 43 6.86 -2.03 -1.89
C ALA A 43 7.26 -0.67 -2.43
N ALA A 44 8.50 -0.26 -2.20
CA ALA A 44 9.01 1.01 -2.72
C ALA A 44 8.98 1.04 -4.24
N ASP A 45 9.40 -0.04 -4.89
CA ASP A 45 9.36 -0.14 -6.35
C ASP A 45 7.93 -0.04 -6.87
N TRP A 46 7.00 -0.68 -6.19
CA TRP A 46 5.59 -0.61 -6.59
C TRP A 46 5.05 0.81 -6.47
N VAL A 47 5.37 1.52 -5.38
CA VAL A 47 4.91 2.91 -5.20
C VAL A 47 5.48 3.80 -6.29
N VAL A 48 6.76 3.68 -6.62
CA VAL A 48 7.36 4.47 -7.69
C VAL A 48 6.67 4.20 -9.02
N ALA A 49 6.45 2.93 -9.35
CA ALA A 49 5.81 2.57 -10.61
C ALA A 49 4.37 3.06 -10.66
N TYR A 50 3.63 2.92 -9.57
CA TYR A 50 2.25 3.39 -9.52
C TYR A 50 2.16 4.91 -9.69
N ALA A 51 2.99 5.64 -8.96
CA ALA A 51 3.03 7.10 -9.08
C ALA A 51 3.41 7.53 -10.50
N THR A 52 4.37 6.85 -11.10
CA THR A 52 4.80 7.15 -12.47
C THR A 52 3.68 6.92 -13.48
N GLU A 53 2.89 5.87 -13.30
CA GLU A 53 1.73 5.65 -14.17
C GLU A 53 0.68 6.73 -14.03
N LEU A 54 0.57 7.33 -12.86
CA LEU A 54 -0.34 8.46 -12.63
C LEU A 54 0.23 9.78 -13.18
N GLY A 55 1.40 9.75 -13.79
CA GLY A 55 2.02 10.93 -14.33
C GLY A 55 2.78 11.77 -13.30
N LEU A 56 3.05 11.22 -12.13
CA LEU A 56 3.73 11.94 -11.08
C LEU A 56 5.23 11.65 -11.10
N GLU A 57 6.01 12.61 -10.66
CA GLU A 57 7.45 12.41 -10.49
C GLU A 57 7.68 11.60 -9.22
N ALA A 58 8.42 10.51 -9.33
CA ALA A 58 8.71 9.65 -8.19
C ALA A 58 10.13 9.13 -8.27
N LYS A 59 10.77 8.99 -7.12
CA LYS A 59 12.11 8.40 -7.06
C LYS A 59 12.31 7.67 -5.75
N LYS A 60 13.17 6.68 -5.79
CA LYS A 60 13.55 5.86 -4.66
C LYS A 60 15.04 6.02 -4.41
N ASP A 61 15.43 6.10 -3.15
CA ASP A 61 16.85 6.13 -2.78
C ASP A 61 17.37 4.71 -2.48
N ALA A 62 18.64 4.64 -2.08
CA ALA A 62 19.29 3.37 -1.81
C ALA A 62 18.72 2.65 -0.58
N LEU A 63 18.01 3.36 0.28
CA LEU A 63 17.40 2.80 1.48
C LEU A 63 15.93 2.47 1.28
N SER A 64 15.45 2.55 0.04
CA SER A 64 14.05 2.32 -0.32
C SER A 64 13.10 3.37 0.23
N CYS A 65 13.59 4.57 0.52
CA CYS A 65 12.73 5.71 0.77
C CYS A 65 12.22 6.25 -0.57
N VAL A 66 10.93 6.58 -0.63
CA VAL A 66 10.31 7.05 -1.86
C VAL A 66 9.84 8.47 -1.67
N LEU A 67 10.11 9.31 -2.67
CA LEU A 67 9.59 10.66 -2.73
C LEU A 67 8.72 10.79 -3.98
N VAL A 68 7.48 11.21 -3.80
CA VAL A 68 6.55 11.47 -4.91
C VAL A 68 6.19 12.94 -4.86
N LYS A 69 6.26 13.61 -6.01
CA LYS A 69 5.89 15.02 -6.13
C LYS A 69 4.61 15.13 -6.94
N LYS A 70 3.62 15.77 -6.34
CA LYS A 70 2.36 16.06 -7.01
C LYS A 70 2.21 17.58 -7.09
N PRO A 71 2.13 18.15 -8.31
CA PRO A 71 1.99 19.58 -8.42
C PRO A 71 0.64 20.07 -7.90
N GLY A 72 0.60 21.30 -7.45
CA GLY A 72 -0.66 21.95 -7.08
C GLY A 72 -1.57 22.11 -8.27
N GLN A 73 -2.86 22.19 -8.01
CA GLN A 73 -3.89 22.29 -9.04
C GLN A 73 -4.97 23.29 -8.59
N GLY A 74 -5.77 23.73 -9.56
CA GLY A 74 -6.95 24.53 -9.24
C GLY A 74 -6.64 25.89 -8.61
N GLY A 75 -5.60 26.55 -9.08
CA GLY A 75 -5.19 27.83 -8.55
C GLY A 75 -4.19 27.74 -7.42
N LEU A 76 -3.80 26.54 -7.03
CA LEU A 76 -2.86 26.29 -5.94
C LEU A 76 -1.47 25.92 -6.43
N GLU A 77 -1.18 26.17 -7.71
CA GLU A 77 0.10 25.80 -8.30
C GLU A 77 1.30 26.44 -7.63
N ASN A 78 1.10 27.62 -7.06
CA ASN A 78 2.14 28.36 -6.36
C ASN A 78 1.97 28.35 -4.84
N ALA A 79 1.11 27.50 -4.33
CA ALA A 79 0.91 27.40 -2.89
C ALA A 79 2.13 26.78 -2.21
N ALA A 80 2.31 27.07 -0.94
CA ALA A 80 3.38 26.47 -0.16
C ALA A 80 3.22 24.94 -0.16
N PRO A 81 4.32 24.19 -0.27
CA PRO A 81 4.22 22.74 -0.33
C PRO A 81 3.74 22.12 0.97
N LEU A 82 3.00 21.02 0.84
CA LEU A 82 2.55 20.23 1.96
C LEU A 82 3.21 18.83 1.82
N ILE A 83 3.72 18.32 2.92
CA ILE A 83 4.31 16.98 2.94
C ILE A 83 3.38 16.03 3.66
N LEU A 84 3.01 14.95 2.98
CA LEU A 84 2.33 13.81 3.60
C LEU A 84 3.38 12.72 3.80
N HIS A 85 3.45 12.16 4.98
CA HIS A 85 4.50 11.22 5.33
C HIS A 85 3.90 9.94 5.90
N GLY A 86 4.43 8.82 5.49
CA GLY A 86 4.06 7.51 6.01
C GLY A 86 5.24 6.56 5.87
N HIS A 87 5.11 5.37 6.44
CA HIS A 87 6.15 4.37 6.30
C HIS A 87 5.67 3.20 5.45
N LEU A 88 6.62 2.51 4.80
CA LEU A 88 6.31 1.40 3.89
C LEU A 88 6.43 0.04 4.55
N ASP A 89 7.20 -0.07 5.60
CA ASP A 89 7.47 -1.36 6.23
C ASP A 89 6.38 -1.77 7.21
N MET A 90 6.41 -3.03 7.55
CA MET A 90 5.59 -3.58 8.63
C MET A 90 6.47 -4.34 9.60
N VAL A 91 6.07 -4.30 10.87
CA VAL A 91 6.71 -5.09 11.92
C VAL A 91 6.51 -6.57 11.63
N CYS A 92 7.58 -7.35 11.77
CA CYS A 92 7.53 -8.79 11.55
C CYS A 92 7.15 -9.50 12.84
N GLU A 93 5.86 -9.59 13.09
CA GLU A 93 5.31 -10.25 14.26
C GLU A 93 4.19 -11.20 13.84
N LYS A 94 4.11 -12.31 14.50
CA LYS A 94 3.05 -13.29 14.25
C LYS A 94 2.62 -13.95 15.55
N ALA A 95 1.42 -14.49 15.56
CA ALA A 95 0.95 -15.26 16.71
C ALA A 95 1.76 -16.55 16.84
N GLU A 96 1.89 -17.02 18.08
CA GLU A 96 2.58 -18.26 18.36
C GLU A 96 1.90 -19.41 17.62
N GLY A 97 2.71 -20.29 17.03
CA GLY A 97 2.20 -21.44 16.29
C GLY A 97 1.78 -21.15 14.85
N VAL A 98 1.80 -19.90 14.42
CA VAL A 98 1.48 -19.57 13.03
C VAL A 98 2.73 -19.75 12.19
N ASP A 99 2.58 -20.45 11.06
CA ASP A 99 3.65 -20.60 10.08
C ASP A 99 3.52 -19.49 9.03
N PHE A 100 4.48 -18.58 9.02
CA PHE A 100 4.44 -17.42 8.13
C PHE A 100 5.85 -16.96 7.81
N ASP A 101 6.15 -16.85 6.52
CA ASP A 101 7.45 -16.38 6.04
C ASP A 101 7.36 -14.87 5.78
N PHE A 102 7.97 -14.08 6.65
CA PHE A 102 7.92 -12.62 6.53
C PHE A 102 8.60 -12.07 5.27
N ILE A 103 9.45 -12.85 4.64
CA ILE A 103 10.17 -12.41 3.44
C ILE A 103 9.37 -12.66 2.18
N ASN A 104 8.64 -13.77 2.12
CA ASN A 104 8.02 -14.21 0.89
C ASN A 104 6.50 -14.28 0.92
N ASP A 105 5.89 -14.39 2.10
CA ASP A 105 4.45 -14.61 2.18
C ASP A 105 3.68 -13.30 2.19
N PRO A 106 2.60 -13.20 1.41
CA PRO A 106 1.69 -12.07 1.50
C PRO A 106 0.82 -12.18 2.75
N ILE A 107 0.30 -11.05 3.18
CA ILE A 107 -0.67 -11.03 4.27
C ILE A 107 -2.01 -11.47 3.72
N LYS A 108 -2.63 -12.44 4.37
CA LYS A 108 -3.94 -12.93 3.97
C LYS A 108 -5.02 -12.03 4.56
N LEU A 109 -5.76 -11.38 3.68
CA LEU A 109 -6.85 -10.52 4.09
C LEU A 109 -8.15 -11.31 4.12
N ARG A 110 -9.04 -10.89 4.99
CA ARG A 110 -10.41 -11.41 5.00
C ARG A 110 -11.35 -10.30 5.45
N SER A 111 -12.61 -10.41 5.06
CA SER A 111 -13.65 -9.48 5.45
C SER A 111 -14.57 -10.17 6.45
N GLU A 112 -14.86 -9.48 7.57
CA GLU A 112 -15.84 -9.96 8.53
C GLU A 112 -16.94 -8.92 8.64
N GLU A 113 -18.11 -9.25 8.13
CA GLU A 113 -19.12 -8.25 7.91
C GLU A 113 -20.06 -8.01 9.08
N HIS A 114 -20.15 -8.94 10.02
CA HIS A 114 -21.26 -8.91 10.95
C HIS A 114 -20.89 -9.31 12.37
N THR A 115 -19.62 -9.34 12.69
CA THR A 115 -19.20 -9.84 13.97
C THR A 115 -18.37 -8.84 14.76
N SER A 116 -18.38 -7.60 14.35
CA SER A 116 -17.53 -6.59 14.97
C SER A 116 -17.82 -6.43 16.45
N GLU A 117 -19.07 -6.48 16.86
CA GLU A 117 -19.45 -6.38 18.27
C GLU A 117 -19.03 -7.59 19.06
N LEU A 118 -18.82 -8.72 18.39
CA LEU A 118 -18.38 -9.94 19.04
C LEU A 118 -16.86 -10.04 19.14
N GLN A 119 -16.18 -9.15 18.48
CA GLN A 119 -14.71 -9.14 18.45
C GLN A 119 -14.12 -8.19 19.47
N SER A 120 -14.91 -7.65 20.32
CA SER A 120 -14.49 -6.64 21.27
C SER A 120 -13.73 -7.26 22.45
N HIS A 121 -12.65 -7.87 22.20
CA HIS A 121 -11.81 -8.39 23.28
C HIS A 121 -10.36 -8.53 22.87
#